data_6abfbf659c2df3953201963a87413a0e
#
_entry.id   6abfbf659c2df3953201963a87413a0e
#
_cell.length_a   1.000
_cell.length_b   1.000
_cell.length_c   1.000
_cell.angle_alpha   90.00
_cell.angle_beta   90.00
_cell.angle_gamma   90.00
#
_symmetry.space_group_name_H-M   'P 1'
#
loop_
_entity.id
_entity.type
_entity.pdbx_description
1 polymer ?
#
loop_
_entity_poly.entity_id
_entity_poly.type
_entity_poly.pdbx_seq_one_letter_code
_entity_poly.pdbx_strand_id
1 'polypeptide(L)'
;MRVRGIRRNYQHLWRWGTMLLGILMICSAADQLWVTVYYGVPVWKEATTTLFCASDAKAYDTEVHNVWATHACVPTDPNPQEIALGNVTENFNMWKNSMVEQMHEDIISLWDQSLKPCVKLTPLCVTLNCSDYLKNDTNTTEIANCSFNINTNIRDKVQEYALFYKIDVVPIGNDNSTRYRLRSCNTSVITQACPKVSFEPIPIHYCAPAGFAILKCKDKKFNGTGPCKNVSTVQCTHGIRPVVSTQLLLNGSLAEEEVVIRSENFTNNAKTIIVQLNESVAINCIRPNNNTRKSIHIGPGRAFYTTGEVIGSIRQAHCNLRKTEWDNALKKIVGKLREQFGNKTIIFNQSSGGDPEIVMHSFNCGGEFFYCDSTQLFNSTWNVTEGSNDTAGNITITLPCRIKQIINMWQKVGKAMYAPPIRGQIRCSSNITGLLLTRDGGSNRSEPEVEIFRPGGGDMRDNWRSELYKYKVVEVEPLGVAPTKAKRRVVQREKRAVGIGAMFLGFLGAAGGRI
;
A
#
# COMPACT_ATOMS: atom_id res chain seq x y z
N MET A 1 86.88 -29.18 -36.20
CA MET A 1 85.42 -28.90 -36.01
C MET A 1 85.08 -28.88 -34.55
N ARG A 2 84.73 -27.72 -34.03
CA ARG A 2 84.49 -27.52 -32.60
C ARG A 2 83.00 -27.88 -32.28
N VAL A 3 82.79 -28.83 -31.45
CA VAL A 3 81.48 -29.15 -30.90
C VAL A 3 81.14 -28.11 -29.82
N ARG A 4 80.39 -27.10 -30.18
CA ARG A 4 79.82 -26.12 -29.30
C ARG A 4 78.28 -26.08 -29.42
N GLY A 5 77.57 -27.01 -28.86
CA GLY A 5 76.15 -26.99 -29.05
C GLY A 5 75.31 -27.79 -28.01
N ILE A 6 75.95 -28.60 -27.18
CA ILE A 6 75.19 -29.54 -26.32
C ILE A 6 75.02 -29.05 -24.88
N ARG A 7 75.77 -28.01 -24.43
CA ARG A 7 75.67 -27.59 -23.02
C ARG A 7 74.47 -26.68 -22.66
N ARG A 8 73.79 -26.12 -23.66
CA ARG A 8 72.67 -25.19 -23.40
C ARG A 8 71.31 -25.92 -23.15
N ASN A 9 71.18 -27.12 -23.67
CA ASN A 9 69.93 -27.86 -23.51
C ASN A 9 69.77 -28.56 -22.16
N TYR A 10 70.84 -28.90 -21.47
CA TYR A 10 70.75 -29.55 -20.14
C TYR A 10 70.32 -28.59 -19.03
N GLN A 11 70.66 -27.32 -19.12
CA GLN A 11 70.20 -26.35 -18.11
C GLN A 11 68.72 -26.04 -18.23
N HIS A 12 68.13 -26.05 -19.44
CA HIS A 12 66.68 -25.92 -19.61
C HIS A 12 65.94 -27.18 -19.17
N LEU A 13 66.43 -28.34 -19.49
CA LEU A 13 65.84 -29.59 -19.03
C LEU A 13 65.87 -29.74 -17.51
N TRP A 14 66.91 -29.30 -16.88
CA TRP A 14 67.02 -29.32 -15.42
C TRP A 14 66.08 -28.31 -14.72
N ARG A 15 65.93 -27.16 -15.30
CA ARG A 15 64.95 -26.14 -14.85
C ARG A 15 63.50 -26.63 -15.02
N TRP A 16 63.20 -27.29 -16.12
CA TRP A 16 61.87 -27.89 -16.33
C TRP A 16 61.63 -29.09 -15.43
N GLY A 17 62.64 -29.90 -15.18
CA GLY A 17 62.59 -31.02 -14.23
C GLY A 17 62.36 -30.60 -12.80
N THR A 18 63.07 -29.54 -12.34
CA THR A 18 62.85 -28.99 -10.99
C THR A 18 61.54 -28.27 -10.86
N MET A 19 61.02 -27.62 -11.93
CA MET A 19 59.69 -27.04 -11.92
C MET A 19 58.59 -28.12 -11.89
N LEU A 20 58.76 -29.20 -12.66
CA LEU A 20 57.82 -30.35 -12.64
C LEU A 20 57.84 -31.07 -11.27
N LEU A 21 59.01 -31.27 -10.67
CA LEU A 21 59.14 -31.82 -9.34
C LEU A 21 58.53 -30.88 -8.26
N GLY A 22 58.71 -29.57 -8.43
CA GLY A 22 58.07 -28.57 -7.56
C GLY A 22 56.53 -28.62 -7.66
N ILE A 23 56.02 -28.72 -8.88
CA ILE A 23 54.57 -28.85 -9.12
C ILE A 23 54.04 -30.20 -8.61
N LEU A 24 54.78 -31.28 -8.82
CA LEU A 24 54.43 -32.60 -8.26
C LEU A 24 54.51 -32.65 -6.74
N MET A 25 55.45 -31.95 -6.10
CA MET A 25 55.50 -31.81 -4.65
C MET A 25 54.33 -30.96 -4.12
N ILE A 26 53.96 -29.90 -4.83
CA ILE A 26 52.81 -29.09 -4.47
C ILE A 26 51.49 -29.89 -4.66
N CYS A 27 51.40 -30.71 -5.70
CA CYS A 27 50.26 -31.60 -5.90
C CYS A 27 50.18 -32.78 -4.95
N SER A 28 51.33 -33.27 -4.44
CA SER A 28 51.35 -34.35 -3.43
C SER A 28 51.19 -33.86 -2.02
N ALA A 29 51.43 -32.57 -1.77
CA ALA A 29 51.18 -31.89 -0.49
C ALA A 29 49.77 -31.31 -0.38
N ALA A 30 48.89 -31.55 -1.37
CA ALA A 30 47.46 -31.31 -1.20
C ALA A 30 46.95 -32.34 -0.20
N ASP A 31 47.06 -32.02 1.08
CA ASP A 31 46.30 -32.73 2.11
C ASP A 31 44.88 -32.91 1.61
N GLN A 32 44.43 -34.15 1.61
CA GLN A 32 43.04 -34.42 1.25
C GLN A 32 42.15 -33.65 2.23
N LEU A 33 41.71 -32.48 1.83
CA LEU A 33 40.78 -31.67 2.61
C LEU A 33 39.40 -32.36 2.59
N TRP A 34 39.02 -32.83 3.72
CA TRP A 34 37.66 -33.30 3.95
C TRP A 34 36.76 -32.11 4.23
N VAL A 35 35.54 -32.17 3.72
CA VAL A 35 34.53 -31.15 4.00
C VAL A 35 33.44 -31.79 4.86
N THR A 36 33.19 -31.19 6.01
CA THR A 36 32.05 -31.53 6.85
C THR A 36 30.86 -30.71 6.39
N VAL A 37 29.78 -31.39 6.09
CA VAL A 37 28.50 -30.76 5.73
C VAL A 37 27.61 -30.78 6.97
N TYR A 38 27.23 -29.61 7.42
CA TYR A 38 26.25 -29.42 8.47
C TYR A 38 24.90 -29.17 7.86
N TYR A 39 23.90 -29.94 8.25
CA TYR A 39 22.52 -29.74 7.86
C TYR A 39 21.75 -29.10 9.00
N GLY A 40 20.93 -28.09 8.68
CA GLY A 40 20.16 -27.39 9.69
C GLY A 40 20.89 -26.15 10.26
N VAL A 41 21.86 -25.61 9.53
CA VAL A 41 22.54 -24.37 9.90
C VAL A 41 21.58 -23.19 9.71
N PRO A 42 21.46 -22.28 10.71
CA PRO A 42 20.56 -21.12 10.66
C PRO A 42 21.16 -19.98 9.84
N VAL A 43 21.23 -20.17 8.53
CA VAL A 43 21.76 -19.18 7.60
C VAL A 43 20.66 -18.83 6.60
N TRP A 44 20.54 -17.57 6.30
CA TRP A 44 19.60 -17.05 5.30
C TRP A 44 20.25 -15.95 4.48
N LYS A 45 19.67 -15.71 3.32
CA LYS A 45 19.99 -14.56 2.45
C LYS A 45 18.71 -13.85 2.07
N GLU A 46 18.81 -12.56 1.78
CA GLU A 46 17.70 -11.81 1.22
C GLU A 46 17.32 -12.40 -0.14
N ALA A 47 16.04 -12.63 -0.34
CA ALA A 47 15.53 -13.22 -1.57
C ALA A 47 14.14 -12.69 -1.89
N THR A 48 13.78 -12.74 -3.15
CA THR A 48 12.44 -12.44 -3.63
C THR A 48 11.75 -13.74 -4.02
N THR A 49 10.53 -13.92 -3.56
CA THR A 49 9.70 -15.07 -3.92
C THR A 49 8.23 -14.67 -3.98
N THR A 50 7.42 -15.49 -4.60
CA THR A 50 5.98 -15.31 -4.58
C THR A 50 5.43 -15.73 -3.22
N LEU A 51 4.90 -14.77 -2.48
CA LEU A 51 4.20 -14.99 -1.23
C LEU A 51 2.75 -15.41 -1.51
N PHE A 52 2.15 -16.13 -0.60
CA PHE A 52 0.72 -16.41 -0.67
C PHE A 52 -0.03 -15.61 0.40
N CYS A 53 -1.33 -15.38 0.18
CA CYS A 53 -2.15 -14.67 1.13
C CYS A 53 -2.98 -15.64 1.99
N ALA A 54 -3.22 -15.23 3.23
CA ALA A 54 -4.17 -15.86 4.14
C ALA A 54 -5.16 -14.82 4.65
N SER A 55 -6.41 -15.22 4.81
CA SER A 55 -7.47 -14.36 5.37
C SER A 55 -8.46 -15.17 6.18
N ASP A 56 -9.21 -14.50 7.06
CA ASP A 56 -10.24 -15.16 7.85
C ASP A 56 -11.41 -15.59 6.97
N ALA A 57 -11.73 -16.88 7.03
CA ALA A 57 -12.67 -17.56 6.13
C ALA A 57 -14.15 -17.23 6.36
N LYS A 58 -14.50 -16.28 7.24
CA LYS A 58 -15.89 -15.89 7.51
C LYS A 58 -16.62 -15.23 6.33
N ALA A 59 -15.92 -14.99 5.23
CA ALA A 59 -16.48 -14.42 4.01
C ALA A 59 -17.44 -15.38 3.27
N TYR A 60 -17.54 -16.64 3.66
CA TYR A 60 -18.42 -17.62 3.00
C TYR A 60 -19.88 -17.56 3.45
N ASP A 61 -20.19 -16.89 4.56
CA ASP A 61 -21.54 -16.86 5.13
C ASP A 61 -22.43 -15.70 4.63
N THR A 62 -21.89 -14.82 3.79
CA THR A 62 -22.66 -13.71 3.22
C THR A 62 -22.70 -13.81 1.71
N GLU A 63 -23.86 -13.55 1.14
CA GLU A 63 -24.08 -13.47 -0.33
C GLU A 63 -23.22 -12.41 -1.04
N VAL A 64 -22.44 -11.64 -0.30
CA VAL A 64 -21.59 -10.56 -0.80
C VAL A 64 -20.16 -11.07 -0.90
N HIS A 65 -19.69 -11.31 -2.14
CA HIS A 65 -18.30 -11.67 -2.40
C HIS A 65 -17.39 -10.47 -2.16
N ASN A 66 -16.45 -10.60 -1.22
CA ASN A 66 -15.44 -9.57 -0.98
C ASN A 66 -14.32 -9.71 -2.03
N VAL A 67 -13.95 -8.60 -2.68
CA VAL A 67 -12.89 -8.56 -3.72
C VAL A 67 -11.57 -9.12 -3.19
N TRP A 68 -11.29 -8.92 -1.92
CA TRP A 68 -10.00 -9.20 -1.31
C TRP A 68 -9.79 -10.67 -0.93
N ALA A 69 -10.84 -11.45 -0.70
CA ALA A 69 -10.71 -12.72 -0.01
C ALA A 69 -11.26 -13.95 -0.71
N THR A 70 -12.11 -13.80 -1.71
CA THR A 70 -13.04 -14.89 -2.07
C THR A 70 -12.41 -16.06 -2.81
N HIS A 71 -11.29 -15.89 -3.53
CA HIS A 71 -10.75 -16.94 -4.39
C HIS A 71 -9.22 -17.09 -4.36
N ALA A 72 -8.51 -16.21 -3.65
CA ALA A 72 -7.07 -16.13 -3.73
C ALA A 72 -6.34 -16.47 -2.42
N CYS A 73 -7.01 -16.39 -1.27
CA CYS A 73 -6.37 -16.56 0.02
C CYS A 73 -6.78 -17.85 0.72
N VAL A 74 -5.83 -18.48 1.39
CA VAL A 74 -6.08 -19.63 2.26
C VAL A 74 -6.59 -19.16 3.62
N PRO A 75 -7.26 -20.01 4.43
CA PRO A 75 -7.63 -19.67 5.80
C PRO A 75 -6.41 -19.32 6.64
N THR A 76 -6.56 -18.38 7.57
CA THR A 76 -5.50 -18.03 8.51
C THR A 76 -5.24 -19.16 9.51
N ASP A 77 -3.98 -19.31 9.90
CA ASP A 77 -3.60 -20.23 10.99
C ASP A 77 -4.17 -19.70 12.32
N PRO A 78 -4.94 -20.50 13.07
CA PRO A 78 -5.48 -20.10 14.37
C PRO A 78 -4.38 -19.85 15.42
N ASN A 79 -3.18 -20.42 15.25
CA ASN A 79 -2.05 -20.28 16.15
C ASN A 79 -0.83 -19.72 15.42
N PRO A 80 -0.78 -18.42 15.11
CA PRO A 80 0.38 -17.83 14.47
C PRO A 80 1.59 -17.91 15.39
N GLN A 81 2.68 -18.47 14.87
CA GLN A 81 3.92 -18.61 15.63
C GLN A 81 4.87 -17.47 15.29
N GLU A 82 5.44 -16.87 16.32
CA GLU A 82 6.52 -15.90 16.24
C GLU A 82 7.67 -16.35 17.14
N ILE A 83 8.86 -16.46 16.58
CA ILE A 83 10.03 -16.92 17.31
C ILE A 83 11.07 -15.79 17.32
N ALA A 84 11.42 -15.34 18.51
CA ALA A 84 12.47 -14.32 18.68
C ALA A 84 13.85 -14.91 18.31
N LEU A 85 14.62 -14.16 17.55
CA LEU A 85 15.99 -14.49 17.20
C LEU A 85 16.93 -13.74 18.16
N GLY A 86 17.49 -14.48 19.12
CA GLY A 86 18.44 -13.90 20.09
C GLY A 86 19.76 -13.54 19.43
N ASN A 87 20.31 -12.38 19.79
CA ASN A 87 21.62 -11.90 19.32
C ASN A 87 21.77 -11.78 17.79
N VAL A 88 20.68 -11.56 17.08
CA VAL A 88 20.66 -11.33 15.63
C VAL A 88 20.40 -9.87 15.35
N THR A 89 21.25 -9.27 14.52
CA THR A 89 21.05 -7.94 13.95
C THR A 89 20.86 -8.11 12.44
N GLU A 90 19.78 -7.59 11.92
CA GLU A 90 19.41 -7.71 10.49
C GLU A 90 19.15 -6.34 9.90
N ASN A 91 19.63 -6.12 8.68
CA ASN A 91 19.37 -4.89 7.95
C ASN A 91 18.05 -4.97 7.21
N PHE A 92 17.23 -3.93 7.35
CA PHE A 92 15.96 -3.77 6.64
C PHE A 92 16.02 -2.52 5.77
N ASN A 93 15.26 -2.54 4.68
CA ASN A 93 15.04 -1.37 3.84
C ASN A 93 13.61 -1.40 3.30
N MET A 94 12.72 -0.64 3.92
CA MET A 94 11.31 -0.56 3.54
C MET A 94 11.10 -0.01 2.12
N TRP A 95 12.03 0.78 1.60
CA TRP A 95 11.92 1.43 0.29
C TRP A 95 12.29 0.52 -0.87
N LYS A 96 12.99 -0.58 -0.59
CA LYS A 96 13.38 -1.62 -1.56
C LYS A 96 12.79 -2.98 -1.21
N ASN A 97 11.67 -3.01 -0.48
CA ASN A 97 11.03 -4.23 -0.06
C ASN A 97 10.17 -4.81 -1.18
N SER A 98 10.50 -5.99 -1.67
CA SER A 98 9.76 -6.70 -2.72
C SER A 98 8.32 -7.06 -2.32
N MET A 99 8.04 -7.18 -1.02
CA MET A 99 6.68 -7.45 -0.52
C MET A 99 5.70 -6.34 -0.90
N VAL A 100 6.16 -5.09 -0.92
CA VAL A 100 5.35 -3.93 -1.31
C VAL A 100 4.92 -4.02 -2.77
N GLU A 101 5.86 -4.32 -3.66
CA GLU A 101 5.58 -4.48 -5.10
C GLU A 101 4.62 -5.63 -5.34
N GLN A 102 4.82 -6.77 -4.68
CA GLN A 102 3.94 -7.91 -4.80
C GLN A 102 2.54 -7.61 -4.29
N MET A 103 2.39 -6.98 -3.12
CA MET A 103 1.10 -6.57 -2.60
C MET A 103 0.38 -5.62 -3.57
N HIS A 104 1.10 -4.67 -4.14
CA HIS A 104 0.55 -3.72 -5.11
C HIS A 104 0.03 -4.42 -6.37
N GLU A 105 0.80 -5.33 -6.94
CA GLU A 105 0.40 -6.13 -8.09
C GLU A 105 -0.80 -7.04 -7.79
N ASP A 106 -0.81 -7.68 -6.62
CA ASP A 106 -1.90 -8.55 -6.18
C ASP A 106 -3.22 -7.77 -6.04
N ILE A 107 -3.17 -6.58 -5.46
CA ILE A 107 -4.34 -5.75 -5.28
C ILE A 107 -4.88 -5.27 -6.62
N ILE A 108 -4.02 -4.82 -7.52
CA ILE A 108 -4.41 -4.44 -8.88
C ILE A 108 -5.04 -5.62 -9.62
N SER A 109 -4.44 -6.80 -9.52
CA SER A 109 -4.94 -8.02 -10.16
C SER A 109 -6.31 -8.43 -9.63
N LEU A 110 -6.53 -8.38 -8.32
CA LEU A 110 -7.82 -8.68 -7.70
C LEU A 110 -8.92 -7.74 -8.16
N TRP A 111 -8.63 -6.45 -8.29
CA TRP A 111 -9.56 -5.48 -8.85
C TRP A 111 -9.89 -5.78 -10.31
N ASP A 112 -8.90 -6.01 -11.14
CA ASP A 112 -9.11 -6.35 -12.55
C ASP A 112 -9.95 -7.63 -12.71
N GLN A 113 -9.69 -8.63 -11.90
CA GLN A 113 -10.47 -9.88 -11.91
C GLN A 113 -11.91 -9.68 -11.44
N SER A 114 -12.14 -8.84 -10.45
CA SER A 114 -13.49 -8.54 -9.95
C SER A 114 -14.35 -7.80 -10.97
N LEU A 115 -13.75 -6.99 -11.83
CA LEU A 115 -14.43 -6.22 -12.87
C LEU A 115 -14.62 -7.01 -14.18
N LYS A 116 -13.84 -8.06 -14.40
CA LYS A 116 -13.84 -8.81 -15.66
C LYS A 116 -15.22 -9.39 -16.06
N PRO A 117 -16.00 -9.99 -15.13
CA PRO A 117 -17.35 -10.47 -15.45
C PRO A 117 -18.42 -9.39 -15.43
N CYS A 118 -18.08 -8.15 -15.09
CA CYS A 118 -19.04 -7.08 -14.86
C CYS A 118 -19.40 -6.34 -16.15
N VAL A 119 -20.52 -5.60 -16.11
CA VAL A 119 -21.10 -4.93 -17.26
C VAL A 119 -20.23 -3.76 -17.73
N LYS A 120 -19.91 -3.73 -19.03
CA LYS A 120 -19.25 -2.60 -19.67
C LYS A 120 -20.27 -1.55 -20.08
N LEU A 121 -20.02 -0.29 -19.73
CA LEU A 121 -20.93 0.83 -19.96
C LEU A 121 -20.69 1.55 -21.30
N THR A 122 -20.07 0.92 -22.26
CA THR A 122 -19.85 1.50 -23.61
C THR A 122 -21.14 2.04 -24.24
N PRO A 123 -22.32 1.40 -24.10
CA PRO A 123 -23.59 1.94 -24.62
C PRO A 123 -24.01 3.27 -23.99
N LEU A 124 -23.46 3.65 -22.85
CA LEU A 124 -23.76 4.92 -22.17
C LEU A 124 -22.80 6.05 -22.56
N CYS A 125 -21.81 5.79 -23.39
CA CYS A 125 -20.92 6.81 -23.94
C CYS A 125 -21.61 7.54 -25.12
N VAL A 126 -22.72 8.14 -24.82
CA VAL A 126 -23.57 8.95 -25.73
C VAL A 126 -23.65 10.38 -25.23
N THR A 127 -24.18 11.28 -26.07
CA THR A 127 -24.47 12.65 -25.63
C THR A 127 -25.59 12.65 -24.60
N LEU A 128 -25.33 13.23 -23.45
CA LEU A 128 -26.32 13.44 -22.40
C LEU A 128 -26.87 14.86 -22.48
N ASN A 129 -28.15 15.01 -22.25
CA ASN A 129 -28.78 16.32 -22.06
C ASN A 129 -29.03 16.51 -20.57
N CYS A 130 -28.23 17.34 -19.92
CA CYS A 130 -28.25 17.49 -18.47
C CYS A 130 -28.76 18.87 -18.05
N SER A 131 -29.55 18.88 -16.99
CA SER A 131 -30.02 20.06 -16.28
C SER A 131 -29.73 19.91 -14.79
N ASP A 132 -29.75 21.00 -14.05
CA ASP A 132 -29.61 20.95 -12.61
C ASP A 132 -30.80 20.24 -11.96
N TYR A 133 -30.49 19.33 -11.05
CA TYR A 133 -31.49 18.68 -10.22
C TYR A 133 -31.90 19.65 -9.12
N LEU A 134 -33.20 20.09 -9.09
CA LEU A 134 -33.74 21.09 -8.18
C LEU A 134 -33.17 22.51 -8.37
N LYS A 135 -33.81 23.30 -9.24
CA LYS A 135 -33.42 24.68 -9.56
C LYS A 135 -33.61 25.71 -8.42
N ASN A 136 -34.27 25.35 -7.33
CA ASN A 136 -34.70 26.31 -6.30
C ASN A 136 -33.88 26.37 -5.04
N ASP A 137 -32.82 25.55 -4.89
CA ASP A 137 -31.94 25.58 -3.73
C ASP A 137 -30.54 26.04 -4.15
N THR A 138 -30.21 27.28 -3.83
CA THR A 138 -29.03 28.00 -4.31
C THR A 138 -27.69 27.41 -3.80
N ASN A 139 -27.71 26.39 -2.92
CA ASN A 139 -26.51 25.88 -2.28
C ASN A 139 -26.11 24.45 -2.66
N THR A 140 -26.83 23.75 -3.56
CA THR A 140 -26.55 22.31 -3.81
C THR A 140 -26.65 21.93 -5.28
N THR A 141 -25.74 22.47 -6.08
CA THR A 141 -25.65 22.13 -7.52
C THR A 141 -24.75 20.92 -7.81
N GLU A 142 -24.68 19.93 -6.93
CA GLU A 142 -23.78 18.78 -7.11
C GLU A 142 -24.37 17.66 -7.94
N ILE A 143 -25.70 17.62 -8.14
CA ILE A 143 -26.39 16.57 -8.86
C ILE A 143 -26.99 17.12 -10.15
N ALA A 144 -26.74 16.42 -11.26
CA ALA A 144 -27.32 16.70 -12.57
C ALA A 144 -28.36 15.63 -12.92
N ASN A 145 -29.50 16.08 -13.46
CA ASN A 145 -30.50 15.22 -14.07
C ASN A 145 -30.22 15.14 -15.56
N CYS A 146 -29.85 13.97 -16.06
CA CYS A 146 -29.43 13.76 -17.42
C CYS A 146 -30.39 12.83 -18.14
N SER A 147 -30.80 13.22 -19.35
CA SER A 147 -31.55 12.37 -20.27
C SER A 147 -30.64 11.90 -21.41
N PHE A 148 -30.84 10.68 -21.85
CA PHE A 148 -30.07 10.08 -22.93
C PHE A 148 -30.87 8.99 -23.64
N ASN A 149 -30.47 8.68 -24.87
CA ASN A 149 -31.10 7.66 -25.67
C ASN A 149 -30.25 6.39 -25.66
N ILE A 150 -30.85 5.27 -25.31
CA ILE A 150 -30.21 3.94 -25.35
C ILE A 150 -30.83 3.12 -26.48
N ASN A 151 -30.00 2.42 -27.22
CA ASN A 151 -30.41 1.38 -28.14
C ASN A 151 -30.49 0.04 -27.39
N THR A 152 -31.66 -0.38 -26.98
CA THR A 152 -31.87 -1.67 -26.29
C THR A 152 -32.00 -2.83 -27.26
N ASN A 153 -32.50 -2.59 -28.47
CA ASN A 153 -32.59 -3.53 -29.59
C ASN A 153 -32.35 -2.77 -30.90
N ILE A 154 -32.17 -3.52 -32.01
CA ILE A 154 -31.79 -2.99 -33.32
C ILE A 154 -32.76 -1.89 -33.86
N ARG A 155 -33.93 -1.70 -33.28
CA ARG A 155 -34.95 -0.78 -33.78
C ARG A 155 -35.51 0.26 -32.79
N ASP A 156 -35.31 0.11 -31.49
CA ASP A 156 -35.98 0.98 -30.50
C ASP A 156 -34.98 1.85 -29.75
N LYS A 157 -35.02 3.15 -30.00
CA LYS A 157 -34.38 4.16 -29.16
C LYS A 157 -35.31 4.47 -27.99
N VAL A 158 -34.88 4.11 -26.80
CA VAL A 158 -35.58 4.44 -25.55
C VAL A 158 -34.88 5.62 -24.89
N GLN A 159 -35.64 6.66 -24.57
CA GLN A 159 -35.16 7.78 -23.80
C GLN A 159 -35.23 7.43 -22.31
N GLU A 160 -34.10 7.55 -21.61
CA GLU A 160 -33.99 7.30 -20.18
C GLU A 160 -33.42 8.51 -19.44
N TYR A 161 -33.67 8.54 -18.15
CA TYR A 161 -33.22 9.60 -17.26
C TYR A 161 -32.40 8.98 -16.10
N ALA A 162 -31.31 9.64 -15.72
CA ALA A 162 -30.50 9.25 -14.61
C ALA A 162 -29.92 10.47 -13.87
N LEU A 163 -29.71 10.34 -12.58
CA LEU A 163 -29.00 11.34 -11.79
C LEU A 163 -27.52 10.99 -11.72
N PHE A 164 -26.69 11.97 -12.06
CA PHE A 164 -25.22 11.86 -11.95
C PHE A 164 -24.69 12.96 -11.04
N TYR A 165 -23.58 12.71 -10.39
CA TYR A 165 -22.81 13.79 -9.77
C TYR A 165 -22.17 14.65 -10.87
N LYS A 166 -22.20 15.96 -10.73
CA LYS A 166 -21.65 16.90 -11.75
C LYS A 166 -20.17 16.67 -12.01
N ILE A 167 -19.44 16.16 -11.03
CA ILE A 167 -18.03 15.82 -11.19
C ILE A 167 -17.80 14.65 -12.17
N ASP A 168 -18.82 13.82 -12.42
CA ASP A 168 -18.76 12.66 -13.32
C ASP A 168 -19.15 12.98 -14.77
N VAL A 169 -19.70 14.15 -15.03
CA VAL A 169 -20.08 14.60 -16.36
C VAL A 169 -19.23 15.77 -16.83
N VAL A 170 -18.96 15.82 -18.13
CA VAL A 170 -18.12 16.84 -18.75
C VAL A 170 -18.90 17.51 -19.89
N PRO A 171 -18.95 18.86 -19.97
CA PRO A 171 -19.65 19.55 -21.05
C PRO A 171 -18.98 19.28 -22.41
N ILE A 172 -19.79 19.22 -23.45
CA ILE A 172 -19.37 19.08 -24.85
C ILE A 172 -19.59 20.43 -25.53
N GLY A 173 -18.53 21.17 -25.81
CA GLY A 173 -18.57 22.49 -26.43
C GLY A 173 -18.49 23.64 -25.45
N ASN A 174 -19.01 24.82 -25.80
CA ASN A 174 -18.93 26.04 -25.01
C ASN A 174 -19.81 25.98 -23.74
N ASP A 175 -19.45 26.74 -22.71
CA ASP A 175 -19.97 26.72 -21.33
C ASP A 175 -21.52 26.82 -21.18
N ASN A 176 -22.25 27.20 -22.20
CA ASN A 176 -23.70 27.32 -22.16
C ASN A 176 -24.46 26.13 -22.79
N SER A 177 -23.78 25.04 -23.14
CA SER A 177 -24.45 23.89 -23.73
C SER A 177 -25.04 22.96 -22.68
N THR A 178 -26.27 22.49 -22.87
CA THR A 178 -26.87 21.43 -22.04
C THR A 178 -26.34 20.03 -22.37
N ARG A 179 -25.35 19.96 -23.29
CA ARG A 179 -24.81 18.71 -23.81
C ARG A 179 -23.58 18.29 -23.02
N TYR A 180 -23.67 17.11 -22.46
CA TYR A 180 -22.62 16.52 -21.64
C TYR A 180 -22.27 15.13 -22.12
N ARG A 181 -21.16 14.61 -21.62
CA ARG A 181 -20.78 13.20 -21.72
C ARG A 181 -20.29 12.72 -20.37
N LEU A 182 -20.29 11.42 -20.15
CA LEU A 182 -19.64 10.84 -18.98
C LEU A 182 -18.13 11.07 -19.06
N ARG A 183 -17.54 11.36 -17.92
CA ARG A 183 -16.08 11.49 -17.77
C ARG A 183 -15.42 10.18 -18.20
N SER A 184 -14.27 10.27 -18.81
CA SER A 184 -13.46 9.13 -19.26
C SER A 184 -14.02 8.32 -20.44
N CYS A 185 -15.22 8.61 -20.97
CA CYS A 185 -15.78 7.89 -22.11
C CYS A 185 -14.94 7.96 -23.39
N ASN A 186 -14.19 9.03 -23.58
CA ASN A 186 -13.35 9.22 -24.77
C ASN A 186 -11.93 8.63 -24.63
N THR A 187 -11.51 8.30 -23.42
CA THR A 187 -10.15 7.86 -23.11
C THR A 187 -10.08 6.46 -22.54
N SER A 188 -11.19 5.95 -21.99
CA SER A 188 -11.20 4.71 -21.23
C SER A 188 -12.45 3.89 -21.46
N VAL A 189 -12.32 2.58 -21.30
CA VAL A 189 -13.48 1.70 -21.20
C VAL A 189 -13.98 1.75 -19.76
N ILE A 190 -15.25 2.15 -19.59
CA ILE A 190 -15.91 2.20 -18.28
C ILE A 190 -16.59 0.87 -18.01
N THR A 191 -16.24 0.24 -16.89
CA THR A 191 -16.89 -1.00 -16.41
C THR A 191 -17.62 -0.70 -15.12
N GLN A 192 -18.90 -1.04 -15.03
CA GLN A 192 -19.65 -0.94 -13.80
C GLN A 192 -19.21 -2.03 -12.84
N ALA A 193 -18.87 -1.67 -11.59
CA ALA A 193 -18.60 -2.67 -10.56
C ALA A 193 -19.85 -3.55 -10.34
N CYS A 194 -19.66 -4.85 -10.20
CA CYS A 194 -20.76 -5.76 -9.96
C CYS A 194 -21.43 -5.44 -8.61
N PRO A 195 -22.76 -5.24 -8.56
CA PRO A 195 -23.45 -4.83 -7.32
C PRO A 195 -23.35 -5.84 -6.18
N LYS A 196 -23.03 -7.09 -6.49
CA LYS A 196 -22.84 -8.18 -5.50
C LYS A 196 -21.44 -8.22 -4.88
N VAL A 197 -20.49 -7.42 -5.39
CA VAL A 197 -19.11 -7.41 -4.93
C VAL A 197 -18.91 -6.27 -3.94
N SER A 198 -18.39 -6.58 -2.76
CA SER A 198 -18.03 -5.60 -1.74
C SER A 198 -16.56 -5.19 -1.89
N PHE A 199 -16.29 -3.90 -1.76
CA PHE A 199 -14.95 -3.32 -1.73
C PHE A 199 -14.46 -3.06 -0.30
N GLU A 200 -15.14 -3.56 0.72
CA GLU A 200 -14.72 -3.40 2.10
C GLU A 200 -13.41 -4.15 2.34
N PRO A 201 -12.33 -3.46 2.75
CA PRO A 201 -11.05 -4.11 2.96
C PRO A 201 -11.09 -5.00 4.20
N ILE A 202 -10.69 -6.26 4.02
CA ILE A 202 -10.53 -7.22 5.09
C ILE A 202 -9.04 -7.45 5.37
N PRO A 203 -8.65 -7.83 6.59
CA PRO A 203 -7.26 -8.12 6.91
C PRO A 203 -6.71 -9.27 6.06
N ILE A 204 -5.57 -9.03 5.41
CA ILE A 204 -4.83 -10.01 4.62
C ILE A 204 -3.48 -10.24 5.26
N HIS A 205 -3.10 -11.50 5.40
CA HIS A 205 -1.77 -11.90 5.85
C HIS A 205 -0.97 -12.38 4.65
N TYR A 206 0.27 -11.91 4.52
CA TYR A 206 1.21 -12.44 3.54
C TYR A 206 2.10 -13.47 4.18
N CYS A 207 2.21 -14.63 3.57
CA CYS A 207 2.90 -15.79 4.12
C CYS A 207 4.01 -16.26 3.20
N ALA A 208 5.12 -16.71 3.79
CA ALA A 208 6.25 -17.25 3.05
C ALA A 208 6.01 -18.71 2.67
N PRO A 209 6.37 -19.12 1.43
CA PRO A 209 6.33 -20.51 1.02
C PRO A 209 7.45 -21.32 1.68
N ALA A 210 7.40 -22.63 1.50
CA ALA A 210 8.45 -23.53 1.98
C ALA A 210 9.83 -23.15 1.43
N GLY A 211 10.84 -23.15 2.27
CA GLY A 211 12.20 -22.72 1.92
C GLY A 211 12.49 -21.24 2.20
N PHE A 212 11.46 -20.47 2.54
CA PHE A 212 11.55 -19.05 2.84
C PHE A 212 10.99 -18.75 4.23
N ALA A 213 11.38 -17.63 4.77
CA ALA A 213 10.88 -17.12 6.03
C ALA A 213 10.69 -15.60 5.95
N ILE A 214 9.85 -15.08 6.83
CA ILE A 214 9.67 -13.64 6.99
C ILE A 214 10.35 -13.22 8.29
N LEU A 215 11.26 -12.27 8.21
CA LEU A 215 11.86 -11.62 9.37
C LEU A 215 11.05 -10.37 9.71
N LYS A 216 10.83 -10.16 10.99
CA LYS A 216 10.09 -9.03 11.53
C LYS A 216 10.99 -8.22 12.45
N CYS A 217 11.12 -6.93 12.17
CA CYS A 217 11.79 -5.99 13.06
C CYS A 217 10.83 -5.57 14.17
N LYS A 218 11.26 -5.75 15.42
CA LYS A 218 10.48 -5.41 16.63
C LYS A 218 11.00 -4.17 17.35
N ASP A 219 11.96 -3.47 16.76
CA ASP A 219 12.43 -2.20 17.33
C ASP A 219 11.31 -1.16 17.24
N LYS A 220 10.88 -0.66 18.41
CA LYS A 220 9.70 0.22 18.51
C LYS A 220 9.83 1.55 17.78
N LYS A 221 11.06 2.06 17.66
CA LYS A 221 11.39 3.32 16.97
C LYS A 221 12.10 3.09 15.64
N PHE A 222 11.90 1.93 15.02
CA PHE A 222 12.57 1.61 13.77
C PHE A 222 12.17 2.60 12.66
N ASN A 223 13.19 3.23 12.07
CA ASN A 223 13.01 4.26 11.04
C ASN A 223 12.79 3.72 9.61
N GLY A 224 12.72 2.42 9.44
CA GLY A 224 12.48 1.75 8.16
C GLY A 224 13.72 1.31 7.40
N THR A 225 14.91 1.81 7.73
CA THR A 225 16.17 1.47 7.07
C THR A 225 17.27 1.22 8.07
N GLY A 226 18.21 0.33 7.72
CA GLY A 226 19.37 0.05 8.54
C GLY A 226 19.19 -1.14 9.48
N PRO A 227 20.08 -1.28 10.47
CA PRO A 227 20.10 -2.44 11.35
C PRO A 227 18.95 -2.43 12.36
N CYS A 228 18.29 -3.57 12.50
CA CYS A 228 17.33 -3.88 13.54
C CYS A 228 17.95 -4.89 14.52
N LYS A 229 17.88 -4.60 15.81
CA LYS A 229 18.49 -5.42 16.85
C LYS A 229 17.54 -6.44 17.49
N ASN A 230 16.25 -6.17 17.44
CA ASN A 230 15.23 -7.07 17.96
C ASN A 230 14.45 -7.67 16.78
N VAL A 231 14.91 -8.82 16.32
CA VAL A 231 14.37 -9.51 15.15
C VAL A 231 13.66 -10.78 15.57
N SER A 232 12.52 -11.06 14.98
CA SER A 232 11.83 -12.34 15.08
C SER A 232 11.56 -12.91 13.70
N THR A 233 11.29 -14.21 13.65
CA THR A 233 10.83 -14.87 12.44
C THR A 233 9.36 -15.23 12.57
N VAL A 234 8.62 -14.99 11.50
CA VAL A 234 7.21 -15.32 11.38
C VAL A 234 6.96 -16.06 10.07
N GLN A 235 5.92 -16.87 10.02
CA GLN A 235 5.47 -17.49 8.77
C GLN A 235 4.64 -16.51 7.94
N CYS A 236 3.81 -15.72 8.61
CA CYS A 236 2.92 -14.75 8.00
C CYS A 236 3.06 -13.38 8.67
N THR A 237 2.77 -12.33 7.92
CA THR A 237 2.62 -10.98 8.47
C THR A 237 1.38 -10.90 9.37
N HIS A 238 1.25 -9.80 10.13
CA HIS A 238 -0.03 -9.47 10.77
C HIS A 238 -1.10 -9.20 9.71
N GLY A 239 -2.37 -9.15 10.11
CA GLY A 239 -3.47 -8.79 9.22
C GLY A 239 -3.36 -7.34 8.76
N ILE A 240 -3.15 -7.14 7.47
CA ILE A 240 -3.03 -5.83 6.84
C ILE A 240 -4.32 -5.56 6.07
N ARG A 241 -5.02 -4.48 6.42
CA ARG A 241 -6.18 -4.02 5.66
C ARG A 241 -5.70 -3.25 4.44
N PRO A 242 -6.04 -3.68 3.21
CA PRO A 242 -5.62 -3.01 1.99
C PRO A 242 -6.48 -1.76 1.73
N VAL A 243 -6.41 -0.79 2.62
CA VAL A 243 -7.18 0.46 2.50
C VAL A 243 -6.57 1.33 1.42
N VAL A 244 -7.38 1.66 0.42
CA VAL A 244 -7.02 2.58 -0.66
C VAL A 244 -7.45 3.98 -0.27
N SER A 245 -6.51 4.82 0.09
CA SER A 245 -6.75 6.21 0.47
C SER A 245 -5.59 7.11 0.05
N THR A 246 -5.84 8.40 0.00
CA THR A 246 -4.80 9.41 -0.27
C THR A 246 -4.68 10.35 0.92
N GLN A 247 -3.53 10.96 1.10
CA GLN A 247 -3.20 11.93 2.15
C GLN A 247 -3.20 11.35 3.57
N LEU A 248 -4.28 10.73 4.00
CA LEU A 248 -4.43 10.13 5.32
C LEU A 248 -4.41 8.60 5.21
N LEU A 249 -3.67 7.96 6.10
CA LEU A 249 -3.65 6.51 6.22
C LEU A 249 -4.71 6.07 7.24
N LEU A 250 -5.64 5.25 6.79
CA LEU A 250 -6.80 4.84 7.58
C LEU A 250 -6.68 3.40 8.06
N ASN A 251 -7.12 3.14 9.28
CA ASN A 251 -7.23 1.80 9.87
C ASN A 251 -5.94 0.96 9.82
N GLY A 252 -4.80 1.62 9.83
CA GLY A 252 -3.48 0.98 9.86
C GLY A 252 -2.98 0.73 11.28
N SER A 253 -1.71 0.34 11.37
CA SER A 253 -1.03 0.10 12.64
C SER A 253 -0.54 1.40 13.27
N LEU A 254 -0.62 1.49 14.59
CA LEU A 254 -0.08 2.60 15.37
C LEU A 254 1.35 2.29 15.83
N ALA A 255 2.14 3.34 16.04
CA ALA A 255 3.42 3.24 16.70
C ALA A 255 3.22 2.95 18.21
N GLU A 256 4.13 2.17 18.80
CA GLU A 256 3.97 1.73 20.19
C GLU A 256 4.30 2.82 21.22
N GLU A 257 5.26 3.69 20.95
CA GLU A 257 5.74 4.70 21.90
C GLU A 257 5.43 6.12 21.45
N GLU A 258 6.04 6.55 20.38
CA GLU A 258 5.94 7.92 19.87
C GLU A 258 5.70 7.93 18.36
N VAL A 259 5.26 9.06 17.85
CA VAL A 259 5.12 9.27 16.39
C VAL A 259 6.45 9.00 15.71
N VAL A 260 6.40 8.23 14.62
CA VAL A 260 7.57 7.92 13.80
C VAL A 260 7.39 8.50 12.40
N ILE A 261 8.41 9.18 11.91
CA ILE A 261 8.46 9.67 10.53
C ILE A 261 9.49 8.88 9.74
N ARG A 262 9.14 8.52 8.51
CA ARG A 262 9.99 7.71 7.62
C ARG A 262 10.06 8.33 6.25
N SER A 263 11.25 8.43 5.69
CA SER A 263 11.49 8.82 4.30
C SER A 263 12.68 8.08 3.74
N GLU A 264 12.69 7.84 2.46
CA GLU A 264 13.86 7.28 1.78
C GLU A 264 15.07 8.20 1.88
N ASN A 265 14.82 9.49 1.78
CA ASN A 265 15.84 10.53 1.94
C ASN A 265 15.19 11.85 2.36
N PHE A 266 15.38 12.26 3.61
CA PHE A 266 14.82 13.51 4.13
C PHE A 266 15.41 14.77 3.48
N THR A 267 16.59 14.71 2.91
CA THR A 267 17.20 15.85 2.21
C THR A 267 16.59 16.08 0.83
N ASN A 268 16.03 15.04 0.23
CA ASN A 268 15.36 15.12 -1.05
C ASN A 268 13.86 15.40 -0.84
N ASN A 269 13.43 16.61 -1.20
CA ASN A 269 12.03 17.02 -1.08
C ASN A 269 11.05 16.28 -2.02
N ALA A 270 11.57 15.57 -3.05
CA ALA A 270 10.75 14.73 -3.92
C ALA A 270 10.30 13.41 -3.26
N LYS A 271 10.96 13.02 -2.15
CA LYS A 271 10.63 11.79 -1.44
C LYS A 271 9.52 12.00 -0.43
N THR A 272 8.52 11.13 -0.51
CA THR A 272 7.38 11.14 0.42
C THR A 272 7.85 10.85 1.84
N ILE A 273 7.27 11.57 2.79
CA ILE A 273 7.42 11.32 4.22
C ILE A 273 6.18 10.55 4.68
N ILE A 274 6.40 9.36 5.21
CA ILE A 274 5.35 8.54 5.81
C ILE A 274 5.37 8.80 7.31
N VAL A 275 4.26 9.28 7.84
CA VAL A 275 4.07 9.54 9.27
C VAL A 275 3.23 8.41 9.86
N GLN A 276 3.71 7.79 10.93
CA GLN A 276 2.96 6.83 11.73
C GLN A 276 2.63 7.43 13.08
N LEU A 277 1.33 7.53 13.38
CA LEU A 277 0.86 8.06 14.66
C LEU A 277 0.96 7.00 15.77
N ASN A 278 1.11 7.46 16.99
CA ASN A 278 1.03 6.61 18.18
C ASN A 278 -0.37 6.56 18.80
N GLU A 279 -1.22 7.49 18.45
CA GLU A 279 -2.63 7.55 18.82
C GLU A 279 -3.46 7.86 17.59
N SER A 280 -4.55 7.14 17.39
CA SER A 280 -5.41 7.36 16.24
C SER A 280 -6.33 8.57 16.45
N VAL A 281 -6.65 9.25 15.35
CA VAL A 281 -7.67 10.29 15.32
C VAL A 281 -8.91 9.74 14.62
N ALA A 282 -10.04 9.75 15.31
CA ALA A 282 -11.29 9.25 14.75
C ALA A 282 -11.84 10.22 13.70
N ILE A 283 -12.23 9.69 12.55
CA ILE A 283 -12.89 10.43 11.47
C ILE A 283 -14.21 9.73 11.11
N ASN A 284 -15.29 10.49 11.17
CA ASN A 284 -16.64 10.00 10.91
C ASN A 284 -17.20 10.68 9.67
N CYS A 285 -17.51 9.91 8.66
CA CYS A 285 -17.98 10.41 7.38
C CYS A 285 -19.42 9.99 7.13
N ILE A 286 -20.17 10.86 6.49
CA ILE A 286 -21.58 10.65 6.19
C ILE A 286 -21.93 11.17 4.80
N ARG A 287 -22.74 10.41 4.06
CA ARG A 287 -23.56 10.90 2.95
C ARG A 287 -25.00 10.95 3.45
N PRO A 288 -25.50 12.13 3.77
CA PRO A 288 -26.80 12.26 4.42
C PRO A 288 -27.97 12.05 3.48
N ASN A 289 -27.75 12.09 2.16
CA ASN A 289 -28.78 11.93 1.16
C ASN A 289 -29.29 10.48 1.14
N ASN A 290 -30.62 10.34 1.17
CA ASN A 290 -31.28 9.06 1.04
C ASN A 290 -31.50 8.76 -0.45
N ASN A 291 -30.51 8.13 -1.08
CA ASN A 291 -30.55 7.81 -2.51
C ASN A 291 -31.36 6.55 -2.77
N THR A 292 -32.16 6.58 -3.84
CA THR A 292 -32.76 5.39 -4.41
C THR A 292 -31.92 4.88 -5.58
N ARG A 293 -31.96 3.58 -5.84
CA ARG A 293 -31.23 2.97 -6.95
C ARG A 293 -32.22 2.52 -8.02
N LYS A 294 -32.02 3.02 -9.24
CA LYS A 294 -32.77 2.67 -10.46
C LYS A 294 -31.92 1.75 -11.33
N SER A 295 -32.56 0.78 -11.96
CA SER A 295 -31.94 -0.12 -12.94
C SER A 295 -32.42 0.26 -14.33
N ILE A 296 -31.49 0.44 -15.27
CA ILE A 296 -31.74 0.74 -16.66
C ILE A 296 -31.18 -0.38 -17.53
N HIS A 297 -32.01 -1.01 -18.33
CA HIS A 297 -31.57 -2.06 -19.24
C HIS A 297 -30.82 -1.47 -20.44
N ILE A 298 -29.56 -1.92 -20.62
CA ILE A 298 -28.69 -1.45 -21.72
C ILE A 298 -28.36 -2.55 -22.73
N GLY A 299 -28.99 -3.69 -22.60
CA GLY A 299 -28.85 -4.84 -23.51
C GLY A 299 -29.32 -6.13 -22.85
N PRO A 300 -29.35 -7.26 -23.58
CA PRO A 300 -29.77 -8.54 -23.04
C PRO A 300 -28.97 -8.94 -21.81
N GLY A 301 -29.65 -9.12 -20.67
CA GLY A 301 -29.03 -9.50 -19.41
C GLY A 301 -28.09 -8.45 -18.79
N ARG A 302 -28.06 -7.21 -19.31
CA ARG A 302 -27.20 -6.13 -18.84
C ARG A 302 -28.00 -4.96 -18.31
N ALA A 303 -27.76 -4.59 -17.06
CA ALA A 303 -28.40 -3.47 -16.41
C ALA A 303 -27.36 -2.45 -15.93
N PHE A 304 -27.65 -1.19 -16.14
CA PHE A 304 -26.95 -0.06 -15.58
C PHE A 304 -27.67 0.41 -14.31
N TYR A 305 -26.95 0.51 -13.21
CA TYR A 305 -27.50 0.99 -11.95
C TYR A 305 -27.13 2.46 -11.75
N THR A 306 -28.14 3.28 -11.53
CA THR A 306 -27.98 4.71 -11.32
C THR A 306 -28.84 5.18 -10.16
N THR A 307 -28.60 6.40 -9.71
CA THR A 307 -29.47 7.05 -8.75
C THR A 307 -30.79 7.43 -9.43
N GLY A 308 -31.90 6.94 -8.90
CA GLY A 308 -33.23 7.26 -9.40
C GLY A 308 -33.73 8.59 -8.87
N GLU A 309 -33.86 8.68 -7.54
CA GLU A 309 -34.32 9.87 -6.83
C GLU A 309 -33.55 10.02 -5.52
N VAL A 310 -33.46 11.25 -5.04
CA VAL A 310 -32.96 11.57 -3.71
C VAL A 310 -34.16 11.95 -2.84
N ILE A 311 -34.40 11.20 -1.80
CA ILE A 311 -35.53 11.41 -0.90
C ILE A 311 -35.15 12.46 0.14
N GLY A 312 -35.97 13.52 0.25
CA GLY A 312 -35.75 14.62 1.18
C GLY A 312 -34.85 15.72 0.65
N SER A 313 -34.32 16.54 1.55
CA SER A 313 -33.42 17.64 1.18
C SER A 313 -32.05 17.14 0.79
N ILE A 314 -31.48 17.73 -0.27
CA ILE A 314 -30.11 17.44 -0.69
C ILE A 314 -29.14 18.11 0.27
N ARG A 315 -28.26 17.34 0.86
CA ARG A 315 -27.20 17.81 1.78
C ARG A 315 -25.85 17.27 1.34
N GLN A 316 -24.82 18.07 1.56
CA GLN A 316 -23.46 17.71 1.19
C GLN A 316 -22.91 16.60 2.09
N ALA A 317 -22.23 15.64 1.47
CA ALA A 317 -21.43 14.65 2.19
C ALA A 317 -20.29 15.36 2.94
N HIS A 318 -19.96 14.88 4.12
CA HIS A 318 -18.93 15.48 4.94
C HIS A 318 -18.29 14.47 5.89
N CYS A 319 -17.12 14.81 6.37
CA CYS A 319 -16.41 14.10 7.43
C CYS A 319 -16.20 15.00 8.64
N ASN A 320 -16.39 14.45 9.82
CA ASN A 320 -16.21 15.13 11.09
C ASN A 320 -15.09 14.49 11.89
N LEU A 321 -14.24 15.34 12.47
CA LEU A 321 -13.21 14.91 13.43
C LEU A 321 -13.06 15.97 14.53
N ARG A 322 -12.54 15.56 15.69
CA ARG A 322 -12.30 16.47 16.81
C ARG A 322 -11.02 17.27 16.60
N LYS A 323 -11.14 18.60 16.66
CA LYS A 323 -10.01 19.52 16.47
C LYS A 323 -8.90 19.28 17.48
N THR A 324 -9.25 19.05 18.74
CA THR A 324 -8.28 18.82 19.82
C THR A 324 -7.42 17.58 19.58
N GLU A 325 -8.01 16.48 19.09
CA GLU A 325 -7.27 15.27 18.76
C GLU A 325 -6.34 15.51 17.56
N TRP A 326 -6.82 16.22 16.54
CA TRP A 326 -6.03 16.53 15.37
C TRP A 326 -4.84 17.45 15.69
N ASP A 327 -5.08 18.52 16.44
CA ASP A 327 -4.04 19.47 16.84
C ASP A 327 -2.97 18.78 17.71
N ASN A 328 -3.37 17.89 18.61
CA ASN A 328 -2.44 17.08 19.40
C ASN A 328 -1.58 16.14 18.52
N ALA A 329 -2.18 15.53 17.51
CA ALA A 329 -1.44 14.72 16.56
C ALA A 329 -0.43 15.56 15.77
N LEU A 330 -0.84 16.73 15.25
CA LEU A 330 0.06 17.65 14.56
C LEU A 330 1.20 18.14 15.45
N LYS A 331 0.92 18.46 16.72
CA LYS A 331 1.94 18.87 17.68
C LYS A 331 3.05 17.84 17.84
N LYS A 332 2.66 16.55 17.95
CA LYS A 332 3.60 15.43 18.03
C LYS A 332 4.42 15.30 16.73
N ILE A 333 3.78 15.46 15.58
CA ILE A 333 4.43 15.40 14.25
C ILE A 333 5.44 16.54 14.12
N VAL A 334 5.07 17.77 14.50
CA VAL A 334 5.96 18.93 14.48
C VAL A 334 7.21 18.69 15.33
N GLY A 335 7.05 18.08 16.52
CA GLY A 335 8.18 17.67 17.34
C GLY A 335 9.17 16.79 16.59
N LYS A 336 8.66 15.77 15.90
CA LYS A 336 9.50 14.84 15.11
C LYS A 336 10.12 15.49 13.87
N LEU A 337 9.39 16.36 13.20
CA LEU A 337 9.92 17.10 12.06
C LEU A 337 11.06 18.05 12.49
N ARG A 338 10.96 18.66 13.68
CA ARG A 338 12.04 19.50 14.22
C ARG A 338 13.28 18.70 14.62
N GLU A 339 13.10 17.50 15.15
CA GLU A 339 14.23 16.58 15.38
C GLU A 339 15.00 16.28 14.10
N GLN A 340 14.30 16.15 12.96
CA GLN A 340 14.88 15.79 11.68
C GLN A 340 15.44 16.99 10.88
N PHE A 341 14.72 18.11 10.85
CA PHE A 341 15.04 19.26 10.00
C PHE A 341 15.65 20.44 10.77
N GLY A 342 15.84 20.29 12.07
CA GLY A 342 16.30 21.36 12.96
C GLY A 342 15.14 22.16 13.57
N ASN A 343 15.49 23.03 14.51
CA ASN A 343 14.51 23.83 15.24
C ASN A 343 13.98 25.01 14.39
N LYS A 344 13.16 24.68 13.39
CA LYS A 344 12.58 25.60 12.43
C LYS A 344 11.08 25.77 12.66
N THR A 345 10.53 26.82 12.12
CA THR A 345 9.08 26.99 12.01
C THR A 345 8.52 25.99 11.00
N ILE A 346 7.53 25.22 11.42
CA ILE A 346 6.86 24.23 10.59
C ILE A 346 5.51 24.79 10.15
N ILE A 347 5.28 24.76 8.85
CA ILE A 347 4.00 25.17 8.24
C ILE A 347 3.38 23.99 7.56
N PHE A 348 2.13 23.70 7.90
CA PHE A 348 1.29 22.79 7.11
C PHE A 348 0.44 23.63 6.16
N ASN A 349 0.48 23.28 4.88
CA ASN A 349 -0.30 23.95 3.86
C ASN A 349 -1.07 22.92 3.02
N GLN A 350 -2.12 23.37 2.35
CA GLN A 350 -2.93 22.53 1.47
C GLN A 350 -2.09 21.93 0.32
N SER A 351 -2.62 20.91 -0.34
CA SER A 351 -2.03 20.34 -1.55
C SER A 351 -1.79 21.43 -2.60
N SER A 352 -0.66 21.35 -3.29
CA SER A 352 -0.25 22.35 -4.29
C SER A 352 -1.02 22.30 -5.60
N GLY A 353 -1.84 21.25 -5.83
CA GLY A 353 -2.61 21.04 -7.03
C GLY A 353 -2.36 19.68 -7.67
N GLY A 354 -3.10 19.40 -8.73
CA GLY A 354 -3.08 18.12 -9.44
C GLY A 354 -4.49 17.55 -9.63
N ASP A 355 -4.56 16.26 -9.89
CA ASP A 355 -5.82 15.55 -10.01
C ASP A 355 -6.59 15.51 -8.68
N PRO A 356 -7.93 15.49 -8.68
CA PRO A 356 -8.73 15.41 -7.45
C PRO A 356 -8.32 14.27 -6.52
N GLU A 357 -7.84 13.18 -7.07
CA GLU A 357 -7.35 12.02 -6.34
C GLU A 357 -6.13 12.31 -5.45
N ILE A 358 -5.34 13.33 -5.78
CA ILE A 358 -4.13 13.74 -5.04
C ILE A 358 -4.39 14.96 -4.18
N VAL A 359 -5.17 15.91 -4.70
CA VAL A 359 -5.46 17.20 -4.05
C VAL A 359 -6.38 17.04 -2.85
N MET A 360 -7.26 16.04 -2.89
CA MET A 360 -8.25 15.74 -1.87
C MET A 360 -7.93 14.45 -1.14
N HIS A 361 -8.45 14.33 0.07
CA HIS A 361 -8.48 13.04 0.76
C HIS A 361 -9.54 12.15 0.13
N SER A 362 -9.10 11.15 -0.63
CA SER A 362 -9.98 10.18 -1.29
C SER A 362 -9.96 8.84 -0.56
N PHE A 363 -11.11 8.22 -0.43
CA PHE A 363 -11.28 6.91 0.21
C PHE A 363 -12.61 6.28 -0.16
N ASN A 364 -12.77 4.99 0.12
CA ASN A 364 -14.03 4.27 -0.04
C ASN A 364 -14.78 4.23 1.29
N CYS A 365 -16.04 4.60 1.27
CA CYS A 365 -16.94 4.55 2.42
C CYS A 365 -18.22 3.85 2.04
N GLY A 366 -18.44 2.64 2.57
CA GLY A 366 -19.66 1.88 2.34
C GLY A 366 -19.94 1.52 0.87
N GLY A 367 -18.92 1.50 0.02
CA GLY A 367 -19.01 1.21 -1.40
C GLY A 367 -19.07 2.45 -2.30
N GLU A 368 -19.11 3.66 -1.74
CA GLU A 368 -18.99 4.91 -2.49
C GLU A 368 -17.65 5.60 -2.25
N PHE A 369 -17.15 6.30 -3.26
CA PHE A 369 -15.85 6.95 -3.23
C PHE A 369 -16.00 8.42 -2.87
N PHE A 370 -15.46 8.78 -1.72
CA PHE A 370 -15.47 10.12 -1.16
C PHE A 370 -14.19 10.85 -1.53
N TYR A 371 -14.34 12.13 -1.85
CA TYR A 371 -13.26 13.08 -2.10
C TYR A 371 -13.49 14.28 -1.19
N CYS A 372 -12.73 14.35 -0.11
CA CYS A 372 -12.91 15.36 0.93
C CYS A 372 -11.84 16.44 0.86
N ASP A 373 -12.26 17.67 0.96
CA ASP A 373 -11.35 18.80 1.04
C ASP A 373 -10.66 18.80 2.41
N SER A 374 -9.35 18.58 2.39
CA SER A 374 -8.52 18.49 3.59
C SER A 374 -7.86 19.83 3.98
N THR A 375 -8.20 20.91 3.33
CA THR A 375 -7.57 22.23 3.56
C THR A 375 -7.60 22.64 5.02
N GLN A 376 -8.69 22.38 5.73
CA GLN A 376 -8.82 22.71 7.16
C GLN A 376 -7.89 21.91 8.06
N LEU A 377 -7.42 20.75 7.63
CA LEU A 377 -6.47 19.92 8.37
C LEU A 377 -5.03 20.40 8.22
N PHE A 378 -4.70 20.98 7.07
CA PHE A 378 -3.36 21.40 6.70
C PHE A 378 -3.29 22.91 6.49
N ASN A 379 -3.70 23.67 7.49
CA ASN A 379 -3.63 25.12 7.50
C ASN A 379 -3.22 25.60 8.89
N SER A 380 -1.95 25.39 9.22
CA SER A 380 -1.41 25.78 10.54
C SER A 380 0.07 26.13 10.45
N THR A 381 0.48 27.08 11.30
CA THR A 381 1.88 27.49 11.47
C THR A 381 2.31 27.21 12.91
N TRP A 382 3.45 26.57 13.07
CA TRP A 382 4.01 26.18 14.35
C TRP A 382 5.33 26.90 14.57
N ASN A 383 5.30 27.98 15.35
CA ASN A 383 6.49 28.76 15.68
C ASN A 383 7.32 28.11 16.80
N VAL A 384 8.62 28.39 16.79
CA VAL A 384 9.55 27.84 17.79
C VAL A 384 9.27 28.38 19.20
N THR A 385 8.77 29.63 19.28
CA THR A 385 8.66 30.42 20.54
C THR A 385 7.27 30.45 21.14
N GLU A 386 6.24 30.07 20.42
CA GLU A 386 4.86 30.10 20.91
C GLU A 386 4.41 28.75 21.45
N GLY A 387 4.09 28.72 22.74
CA GLY A 387 3.27 27.64 23.31
C GLY A 387 1.89 27.68 22.67
N SER A 388 1.39 26.53 22.22
CA SER A 388 0.05 26.40 21.66
C SER A 388 -0.98 27.06 22.58
N ASN A 389 -1.73 28.01 22.06
CA ASN A 389 -2.97 28.45 22.70
C ASN A 389 -3.96 27.32 22.61
N ASP A 390 -3.99 26.48 23.64
CA ASP A 390 -5.00 25.45 23.82
C ASP A 390 -6.35 26.16 24.03
N THR A 391 -7.07 26.43 22.96
CA THR A 391 -8.48 26.78 23.05
C THR A 391 -9.22 25.49 23.44
N ALA A 392 -9.41 25.34 24.74
CA ALA A 392 -10.21 24.27 25.32
C ALA A 392 -11.67 24.42 24.87
N GLY A 393 -12.00 23.82 23.76
CA GLY A 393 -13.36 23.72 23.23
C GLY A 393 -13.54 22.42 22.48
N ASN A 394 -14.67 21.77 22.64
CA ASN A 394 -15.03 20.57 21.89
C ASN A 394 -15.42 20.95 20.44
N ILE A 395 -14.45 21.55 19.71
CA ILE A 395 -14.65 22.03 18.35
C ILE A 395 -14.50 20.87 17.39
N THR A 396 -15.50 20.69 16.53
CA THR A 396 -15.50 19.71 15.45
C THR A 396 -15.04 20.35 14.15
N ILE A 397 -14.07 19.75 13.49
CA ILE A 397 -13.70 20.09 12.12
C ILE A 397 -14.63 19.32 11.19
N THR A 398 -15.26 20.05 10.27
CA THR A 398 -16.13 19.43 9.24
C THR A 398 -15.48 19.63 7.88
N LEU A 399 -15.11 18.52 7.23
CA LEU A 399 -14.53 18.50 5.90
C LEU A 399 -15.65 18.30 4.87
N PRO A 400 -15.86 19.22 3.92
CA PRO A 400 -16.81 19.01 2.84
C PRO A 400 -16.30 17.94 1.89
N CYS A 401 -17.18 17.02 1.51
CA CYS A 401 -16.85 15.90 0.63
C CYS A 401 -17.73 15.93 -0.62
N ARG A 402 -17.15 15.47 -1.72
CA ARG A 402 -17.83 15.15 -2.96
C ARG A 402 -17.79 13.66 -3.19
N ILE A 403 -18.82 13.12 -3.85
CA ILE A 403 -18.88 11.71 -4.21
C ILE A 403 -18.67 11.60 -5.72
N LYS A 404 -17.80 10.68 -6.10
CA LYS A 404 -17.48 10.39 -7.48
C LYS A 404 -17.81 8.94 -7.78
N GLN A 405 -18.49 8.69 -8.89
CA GLN A 405 -18.87 7.34 -9.31
C GLN A 405 -17.95 6.80 -10.41
N ILE A 406 -17.42 7.66 -11.28
CA ILE A 406 -16.47 7.27 -12.32
C ILE A 406 -15.05 7.49 -11.81
N ILE A 407 -14.32 6.39 -11.59
CA ILE A 407 -13.02 6.39 -10.94
C ILE A 407 -11.99 5.82 -11.89
N ASN A 408 -10.92 6.56 -12.10
CA ASN A 408 -9.74 6.08 -12.80
C ASN A 408 -8.89 5.26 -11.82
N MET A 409 -8.96 3.94 -11.97
CA MET A 409 -8.29 3.03 -11.05
C MET A 409 -6.79 3.06 -11.24
N TRP A 410 -6.08 3.22 -10.13
CA TRP A 410 -4.62 3.10 -10.05
C TRP A 410 -3.88 3.93 -11.10
N GLN A 411 -4.49 5.03 -11.55
CA GLN A 411 -3.96 5.89 -12.62
C GLN A 411 -3.64 5.13 -13.92
N LYS A 412 -4.26 3.96 -14.12
CA LYS A 412 -4.11 3.21 -15.37
C LYS A 412 -4.84 3.91 -16.52
N VAL A 413 -4.10 4.25 -17.55
CA VAL A 413 -4.65 4.78 -18.79
C VAL A 413 -5.53 3.72 -19.47
N GLY A 414 -6.73 4.10 -19.89
CA GLY A 414 -7.61 3.25 -20.69
C GLY A 414 -8.63 2.39 -19.93
N LYS A 415 -8.63 2.44 -18.60
CA LYS A 415 -9.61 1.73 -17.77
C LYS A 415 -10.21 2.64 -16.71
N ALA A 416 -11.52 2.66 -16.59
CA ALA A 416 -12.26 3.34 -15.55
C ALA A 416 -13.33 2.41 -14.97
N MET A 417 -13.65 2.62 -13.70
CA MET A 417 -14.71 1.91 -13.00
C MET A 417 -15.85 2.88 -12.70
N TYR A 418 -17.08 2.42 -12.90
CA TYR A 418 -18.27 3.08 -12.39
C TYR A 418 -18.73 2.35 -11.12
N ALA A 419 -18.76 3.06 -9.99
CA ALA A 419 -19.29 2.55 -8.75
C ALA A 419 -20.80 2.74 -8.70
N PRO A 420 -21.62 1.67 -8.71
CA PRO A 420 -23.06 1.79 -8.64
C PRO A 420 -23.48 2.45 -7.32
N PRO A 421 -24.55 3.27 -7.33
CA PRO A 421 -24.98 3.97 -6.15
C PRO A 421 -25.48 3.01 -5.06
N ILE A 422 -25.20 3.36 -3.83
CA ILE A 422 -25.70 2.64 -2.65
C ILE A 422 -27.00 3.27 -2.17
N ARG A 423 -27.98 2.44 -1.86
CA ARG A 423 -29.29 2.89 -1.36
C ARG A 423 -29.18 3.44 0.07
N GLY A 424 -30.03 4.40 0.38
CA GLY A 424 -30.12 4.96 1.73
C GLY A 424 -29.02 5.95 2.06
N GLN A 425 -28.88 6.24 3.33
CA GLN A 425 -27.78 7.03 3.88
C GLN A 425 -26.56 6.15 4.11
N ILE A 426 -25.37 6.74 3.97
CA ILE A 426 -24.12 6.03 4.25
C ILE A 426 -23.43 6.71 5.42
N ARG A 427 -22.92 5.89 6.33
CA ARG A 427 -22.06 6.33 7.43
C ARG A 427 -20.89 5.37 7.56
N CYS A 428 -19.71 5.90 7.72
CA CYS A 428 -18.52 5.13 8.03
C CYS A 428 -17.68 5.83 9.08
N SER A 429 -17.05 5.05 9.92
CA SER A 429 -16.11 5.51 10.93
C SER A 429 -14.76 4.86 10.67
N SER A 430 -13.73 5.66 10.64
CA SER A 430 -12.35 5.22 10.42
C SER A 430 -11.42 5.88 11.42
N ASN A 431 -10.25 5.29 11.60
CA ASN A 431 -9.20 5.83 12.43
C ASN A 431 -8.04 6.30 11.55
N ILE A 432 -7.68 7.56 11.66
CA ILE A 432 -6.47 8.09 11.03
C ILE A 432 -5.28 7.59 11.84
N THR A 433 -4.43 6.78 11.23
CA THR A 433 -3.26 6.16 11.87
C THR A 433 -1.94 6.66 11.32
N GLY A 434 -1.98 7.42 10.23
CA GLY A 434 -0.80 7.99 9.61
C GLY A 434 -1.14 9.04 8.57
N LEU A 435 -0.12 9.67 8.04
CA LEU A 435 -0.19 10.70 7.02
C LEU A 435 0.90 10.48 5.96
N LEU A 436 0.61 10.91 4.76
CA LEU A 436 1.59 11.04 3.69
C LEU A 436 1.87 12.52 3.46
N LEU A 437 3.11 12.93 3.64
CA LEU A 437 3.52 14.32 3.53
C LEU A 437 4.60 14.49 2.46
N THR A 438 4.59 15.64 1.83
CA THR A 438 5.64 16.12 0.94
C THR A 438 6.16 17.45 1.45
N ARG A 439 7.48 17.66 1.35
CA ARG A 439 8.11 18.91 1.75
C ARG A 439 8.33 19.81 0.53
N ASP A 440 8.03 21.08 0.65
CA ASP A 440 8.32 22.05 -0.40
C ASP A 440 9.83 22.21 -0.57
N GLY A 441 10.28 22.19 -1.81
CA GLY A 441 11.65 22.47 -2.19
C GLY A 441 11.81 23.92 -2.61
N GLY A 442 13.04 24.29 -2.89
CA GLY A 442 13.41 25.62 -3.31
C GLY A 442 14.14 26.37 -2.21
N SER A 443 15.32 26.85 -2.52
CA SER A 443 16.09 27.71 -1.64
C SER A 443 15.68 29.15 -1.87
N ASN A 444 14.54 29.58 -1.32
CA ASN A 444 14.40 30.99 -1.02
C ASN A 444 15.37 31.27 0.13
N ARG A 445 16.57 31.73 -0.24
CA ARG A 445 17.63 32.10 0.71
C ARG A 445 17.22 33.22 1.67
N SER A 446 16.03 33.78 1.52
CA SER A 446 15.49 34.85 2.37
C SER A 446 14.83 34.36 3.67
N GLU A 447 14.43 33.07 3.77
CA GLU A 447 13.85 32.51 4.99
C GLU A 447 14.37 31.08 5.26
N PRO A 448 15.62 30.94 5.75
CA PRO A 448 16.20 29.61 6.03
C PRO A 448 15.57 28.91 7.24
N GLU A 449 14.65 29.57 7.96
CA GLU A 449 14.09 29.08 9.22
C GLU A 449 12.70 28.41 9.08
N VAL A 450 12.19 28.26 7.86
CA VAL A 450 10.83 27.73 7.63
C VAL A 450 10.87 26.47 6.77
N GLU A 451 10.09 25.45 7.16
CA GLU A 451 9.82 24.26 6.35
C GLU A 451 8.31 24.12 6.14
N ILE A 452 7.90 23.88 4.89
CA ILE A 452 6.50 23.75 4.50
C ILE A 452 6.21 22.30 4.14
N PHE A 453 5.18 21.73 4.73
CA PHE A 453 4.71 20.36 4.48
C PHE A 453 3.29 20.38 3.92
N ARG A 454 3.07 19.56 2.90
CA ARG A 454 1.78 19.42 2.23
C ARG A 454 1.34 17.96 2.23
N PRO A 455 0.02 17.68 2.28
CA PRO A 455 -0.45 16.31 2.12
C PRO A 455 -0.12 15.80 0.72
N GLY A 456 0.30 14.56 0.65
CA GLY A 456 0.65 13.87 -0.57
C GLY A 456 -0.13 12.58 -0.74
N GLY A 457 0.25 11.77 -1.71
CA GLY A 457 -0.36 10.48 -2.00
C GLY A 457 -0.42 10.21 -3.49
N GLY A 458 -1.20 9.19 -3.86
CA GLY A 458 -1.38 8.77 -5.25
C GLY A 458 -0.62 7.51 -5.61
N ASP A 459 0.58 7.30 -5.09
CA ASP A 459 1.26 6.01 -5.19
C ASP A 459 0.83 5.12 -4.02
N MET A 460 -0.03 4.14 -4.30
CA MET A 460 -0.56 3.23 -3.27
C MET A 460 0.51 2.33 -2.64
N ARG A 461 1.67 2.20 -3.27
CA ARG A 461 2.80 1.47 -2.67
C ARG A 461 3.26 2.10 -1.36
N ASP A 462 3.15 3.40 -1.21
CA ASP A 462 3.45 4.07 0.05
C ASP A 462 2.47 3.69 1.17
N ASN A 463 1.20 3.46 0.83
CA ASN A 463 0.22 2.93 1.77
C ASN A 463 0.63 1.52 2.25
N TRP A 464 1.10 0.68 1.35
CA TRP A 464 1.57 -0.67 1.70
C TRP A 464 2.89 -0.65 2.47
N ARG A 465 3.80 0.27 2.14
CA ARG A 465 5.05 0.47 2.90
C ARG A 465 4.79 0.84 4.35
N SER A 466 3.75 1.59 4.63
CA SER A 466 3.38 1.98 5.99
C SER A 466 3.08 0.79 6.91
N GLU A 467 2.73 -0.35 6.34
CA GLU A 467 2.43 -1.59 7.08
C GLU A 467 3.52 -2.65 6.94
N LEU A 468 4.16 -2.74 5.77
CA LEU A 468 5.18 -3.75 5.46
C LEU A 468 6.61 -3.32 5.83
N TYR A 469 6.82 -2.16 6.42
CA TYR A 469 8.14 -1.59 6.72
C TYR A 469 9.00 -2.47 7.64
N LYS A 470 8.38 -3.26 8.49
CA LYS A 470 9.03 -4.11 9.48
C LYS A 470 9.26 -5.55 9.02
N TYR A 471 8.90 -5.90 7.80
CA TYR A 471 9.03 -7.26 7.27
C TYR A 471 10.06 -7.36 6.18
N LYS A 472 10.70 -8.52 6.11
CA LYS A 472 11.70 -8.86 5.10
C LYS A 472 11.60 -10.34 4.76
N VAL A 473 11.61 -10.69 3.48
CA VAL A 473 11.62 -12.08 3.03
C VAL A 473 13.04 -12.55 2.86
N VAL A 474 13.34 -13.74 3.37
CA VAL A 474 14.64 -14.37 3.26
C VAL A 474 14.49 -15.82 2.79
N GLU A 475 15.46 -16.30 2.02
CA GLU A 475 15.62 -17.71 1.68
C GLU A 475 16.51 -18.36 2.72
N VAL A 476 16.06 -19.51 3.24
CA VAL A 476 16.83 -20.25 4.25
C VAL A 476 17.77 -21.21 3.56
N GLU A 477 19.05 -21.12 3.88
CA GLU A 477 20.10 -21.99 3.37
C GLU A 477 20.54 -22.98 4.48
N PRO A 478 19.93 -24.19 4.56
CA PRO A 478 20.12 -25.07 5.70
C PRO A 478 21.42 -25.87 5.67
N LEU A 479 22.29 -25.61 4.70
CA LEU A 479 23.55 -26.34 4.54
C LEU A 479 24.75 -25.44 4.84
N GLY A 480 25.57 -25.85 5.77
CA GLY A 480 26.88 -25.26 6.04
C GLY A 480 27.99 -26.22 5.69
N VAL A 481 29.11 -25.69 5.20
CA VAL A 481 30.29 -26.49 4.89
C VAL A 481 31.50 -25.91 5.64
N ALA A 482 32.31 -26.80 6.21
CA ALA A 482 33.53 -26.41 6.87
C ALA A 482 34.65 -27.40 6.51
N PRO A 483 35.87 -26.93 6.26
CA PRO A 483 37.01 -27.82 6.04
C PRO A 483 37.37 -28.56 7.34
N THR A 484 37.65 -29.86 7.21
CA THR A 484 38.07 -30.69 8.34
C THR A 484 39.27 -31.55 7.97
N LYS A 485 40.18 -31.74 8.91
CA LYS A 485 41.33 -32.66 8.79
C LYS A 485 40.99 -34.10 9.19
N ALA A 486 39.79 -34.34 9.73
CA ALA A 486 39.40 -35.65 10.27
C ALA A 486 38.89 -36.59 9.19
N LYS A 487 39.44 -37.80 9.09
CA LYS A 487 38.94 -38.88 8.19
C LYS A 487 37.70 -39.60 8.71
N ARG A 488 37.24 -39.32 9.93
CA ARG A 488 36.19 -40.08 10.60
C ARG A 488 34.83 -39.49 10.34
N ARG A 489 33.92 -40.24 9.75
CA ARG A 489 32.51 -39.92 9.68
C ARG A 489 31.89 -40.01 11.07
N VAL A 490 31.49 -38.86 11.63
CA VAL A 490 30.62 -38.85 12.79
C VAL A 490 29.25 -38.46 12.30
N VAL A 491 28.31 -39.40 12.30
CA VAL A 491 26.90 -39.13 12.02
C VAL A 491 26.21 -38.94 13.37
N GLN A 492 25.99 -37.73 13.77
CA GLN A 492 25.15 -37.42 14.92
C GLN A 492 23.73 -37.17 14.44
N ARG A 493 22.84 -38.10 14.71
CA ARG A 493 21.41 -37.94 14.47
C ARG A 493 20.76 -37.36 15.72
N GLU A 494 20.42 -36.10 15.69
CA GLU A 494 19.49 -35.55 16.66
C GLU A 494 18.06 -36.03 16.33
N LYS A 495 17.35 -36.50 17.35
CA LYS A 495 15.95 -36.90 17.20
C LYS A 495 15.10 -35.64 16.90
N ARG A 496 14.57 -35.58 15.70
CA ARG A 496 13.59 -34.57 15.32
C ARG A 496 12.26 -34.88 16.01
N ALA A 497 11.81 -33.99 16.87
CA ALA A 497 10.51 -34.04 17.50
C ALA A 497 9.71 -32.80 17.09
N VAL A 498 9.35 -32.63 15.82
CA VAL A 498 8.50 -31.50 15.42
C VAL A 498 7.77 -31.76 14.09
N GLY A 499 6.50 -31.37 14.00
CA GLY A 499 5.71 -31.41 12.77
C GLY A 499 6.18 -30.40 11.70
N ILE A 500 5.82 -30.62 10.44
CA ILE A 500 6.42 -29.97 9.26
C ILE A 500 6.35 -28.44 9.27
N GLY A 501 5.33 -27.82 9.83
CA GLY A 501 5.20 -26.35 9.94
C GLY A 501 6.05 -25.73 11.05
N ALA A 502 6.18 -26.40 12.19
CA ALA A 502 7.00 -25.96 13.31
C ALA A 502 8.50 -26.16 13.05
N MET A 503 8.87 -26.99 12.08
CA MET A 503 10.26 -27.30 11.73
C MET A 503 11.01 -26.07 11.15
N PHE A 504 10.31 -25.22 10.41
CA PHE A 504 10.91 -24.06 9.78
C PHE A 504 11.16 -22.92 10.78
N LEU A 505 10.20 -22.67 11.65
CA LEU A 505 10.30 -21.63 12.67
C LEU A 505 11.23 -22.05 13.82
N GLY A 506 11.18 -23.33 14.22
CA GLY A 506 12.07 -23.90 15.23
C GLY A 506 13.54 -23.90 14.81
N PHE A 507 13.80 -24.04 13.53
CA PHE A 507 15.15 -24.00 12.95
C PHE A 507 15.81 -22.62 13.08
N LEU A 508 15.10 -21.54 12.80
CA LEU A 508 15.62 -20.18 12.95
C LEU A 508 15.72 -19.74 14.42
N GLY A 509 14.85 -20.26 15.30
CA GLY A 509 14.85 -19.96 16.73
C GLY A 509 15.98 -20.64 17.52
N ALA A 510 16.39 -21.83 17.13
CA ALA A 510 17.47 -22.58 17.79
C ALA A 510 18.87 -21.96 17.61
N ALA A 511 19.03 -21.06 16.65
CA ALA A 511 20.28 -20.35 16.41
C ALA A 511 20.60 -19.25 17.43
N GLY A 512 19.60 -18.77 18.15
CA GLY A 512 19.78 -17.69 19.12
C GLY A 512 20.31 -18.12 20.49
N GLY A 513 20.54 -19.39 20.72
CA GLY A 513 20.99 -19.87 22.01
C GLY A 513 22.13 -20.86 21.94
N ARG A 514 23.35 -20.40 22.05
CA ARG A 514 24.64 -21.09 22.27
C ARG A 514 25.54 -21.21 21.04
N ILE A 515 26.43 -20.32 20.97
CA ILE A 515 27.86 -20.59 20.82
C ILE A 515 28.55 -19.93 21.97
#